data_6859f6af99b6c155c2d9ef4ec24c1e10
#
_entry.id   6859f6af99b6c155c2d9ef4ec24c1e10
#
_cell.length_a   1.000
_cell.length_b   1.000
_cell.length_c   1.000
_cell.angle_alpha   90.00
_cell.angle_beta   90.00
_cell.angle_gamma   90.00
#
_symmetry.space_group_name_H-M   'P 1'
#
loop_
_entity.id
_entity.type
_entity.pdbx_description
1 polymer ?
#
loop_
_entity_poly.entity_id
_entity_poly.type
_entity_poly.pdbx_seq_one_letter_code
_entity_poly.pdbx_strand_id
1 'polypeptide(L)'
;TSGVTNEIIFARAKIFKGNNYRRNHAIYSQIDKKIGDLNISIGGRYEYFSLNSESKHIINGDTIDHFAIGSPVFRAGLNYQIGETTFLRSSWGQGYRFPSMAELFVSTNASGIEVYSNPELKPETGWSAEIGIKQNIKIRNWNGSIDIAAFNMRYNDMMEFTFGQWGDPQTMPLYGLGFKSVNIGATQISGLELSFNGQGKITPNIKANIIGGYTYMNPIALNPDEVYTESIGE
;
A
#
# COMPACT_ATOMS: atom_id res chain seq x y z
N THR A 1 -7.42 -38.52 -1.14
CA THR A 1 -6.95 -37.40 -0.25
C THR A 1 -5.45 -37.33 -0.15
N SER A 2 -4.68 -38.40 -0.42
CA SER A 2 -3.20 -38.39 -0.35
C SER A 2 -2.54 -37.71 -1.55
N GLY A 3 -3.15 -37.70 -2.72
CA GLY A 3 -2.61 -37.08 -3.93
C GLY A 3 -2.54 -35.55 -3.84
N VAL A 4 -3.58 -34.92 -3.36
CA VAL A 4 -3.64 -33.44 -3.21
C VAL A 4 -2.62 -32.95 -2.20
N THR A 5 -2.39 -33.68 -1.11
CA THR A 5 -1.42 -33.30 -0.09
C THR A 5 0.02 -33.39 -0.64
N ASN A 6 0.32 -34.41 -1.46
CA ASN A 6 1.62 -34.56 -2.08
C ASN A 6 1.92 -33.50 -3.15
N GLU A 7 0.92 -33.05 -3.91
CA GLU A 7 1.08 -31.97 -4.87
C GLU A 7 1.33 -30.62 -4.18
N ILE A 8 0.64 -30.33 -3.09
CA ILE A 8 0.85 -29.10 -2.28
C ILE A 8 2.25 -29.12 -1.65
N ILE A 9 2.72 -30.26 -1.15
CA ILE A 9 4.06 -30.39 -0.56
C ILE A 9 5.13 -30.23 -1.65
N PHE A 10 4.90 -30.77 -2.84
CA PHE A 10 5.82 -30.64 -3.97
C PHE A 10 5.89 -29.18 -4.47
N ALA A 11 4.77 -28.50 -4.57
CA ALA A 11 4.73 -27.07 -4.89
C ALA A 11 5.48 -26.22 -3.84
N ARG A 12 5.28 -26.47 -2.53
CA ARG A 12 6.05 -25.81 -1.46
C ARG A 12 7.56 -26.06 -1.57
N ALA A 13 7.97 -27.28 -1.85
CA ALA A 13 9.39 -27.62 -2.02
C ALA A 13 10.01 -26.91 -3.23
N LYS A 14 9.23 -26.65 -4.27
CA LYS A 14 9.67 -25.93 -5.48
C LYS A 14 9.79 -24.41 -5.25
N ILE A 15 8.88 -23.85 -4.44
CA ILE A 15 8.82 -22.43 -4.12
C ILE A 15 9.90 -22.01 -3.13
N PHE A 16 10.23 -22.86 -2.14
CA PHE A 16 11.13 -22.54 -1.04
C PHE A 16 12.41 -23.37 -1.02
N LYS A 17 12.90 -23.79 -2.19
CA LYS A 17 14.15 -24.53 -2.30
C LYS A 17 15.32 -23.59 -2.02
N GLY A 18 16.08 -23.87 -0.94
CA GLY A 18 17.21 -23.07 -0.50
C GLY A 18 16.90 -22.01 0.55
N ASN A 19 17.93 -21.34 1.03
CA ASN A 19 17.82 -20.26 1.99
C ASN A 19 17.49 -18.94 1.31
N ASN A 20 16.50 -18.25 1.83
CA ASN A 20 16.07 -16.95 1.33
C ASN A 20 16.19 -15.92 2.45
N TYR A 21 16.82 -14.79 2.17
CA TYR A 21 17.09 -13.76 3.16
C TYR A 21 16.43 -12.45 2.76
N ARG A 22 15.70 -11.88 3.71
CA ARG A 22 15.21 -10.51 3.63
C ARG A 22 15.92 -9.67 4.68
N ARG A 23 16.47 -8.52 4.29
CA ARG A 23 17.07 -7.56 5.20
C ARG A 23 16.48 -6.19 4.97
N ASN A 24 16.12 -5.51 6.06
CA ASN A 24 15.64 -4.14 6.05
C ASN A 24 16.50 -3.34 7.03
N HIS A 25 17.04 -2.23 6.56
CA HIS A 25 17.74 -1.25 7.37
C HIS A 25 17.05 0.10 7.17
N ALA A 26 16.73 0.79 8.25
CA ALA A 26 16.08 2.08 8.15
C ALA A 26 16.68 3.07 9.14
N ILE A 27 16.78 4.31 8.70
CA ILE A 27 17.06 5.47 9.54
C ILE A 27 15.94 6.49 9.37
N TYR A 28 15.51 7.11 10.44
CA TYR A 28 14.49 8.14 10.40
C TYR A 28 14.80 9.29 11.36
N SER A 29 14.30 10.47 11.03
CA SER A 29 14.33 11.65 11.89
C SER A 29 13.05 12.44 11.75
N GLN A 30 12.62 13.09 12.82
CA GLN A 30 11.47 13.98 12.84
C GLN A 30 11.78 15.18 13.73
N ILE A 31 11.31 16.33 13.30
CA ILE A 31 11.36 17.58 14.04
C ILE A 31 9.94 18.08 14.23
N ASP A 32 9.56 18.34 15.47
CA ASP A 32 8.29 18.94 15.86
C ASP A 32 8.56 20.29 16.49
N LYS A 33 7.88 21.33 16.03
CA LYS A 33 8.00 22.67 16.57
C LYS A 33 6.65 23.33 16.79
N LYS A 34 6.47 23.88 17.96
CA LYS A 34 5.32 24.72 18.31
C LYS A 34 5.70 26.19 18.23
N ILE A 35 4.91 26.98 17.51
CA ILE A 35 5.07 28.43 17.33
C ILE A 35 3.69 29.06 17.63
N GLY A 36 3.49 29.57 18.85
CA GLY A 36 2.19 30.02 19.28
C GLY A 36 1.16 28.88 19.20
N ASP A 37 0.12 29.08 18.42
CA ASP A 37 -0.97 28.11 18.22
C ASP A 37 -0.73 27.17 17.03
N LEU A 38 0.40 27.32 16.35
CA LEU A 38 0.79 26.48 15.21
C LEU A 38 1.80 25.40 15.67
N ASN A 39 1.46 24.13 15.37
CA ASN A 39 2.37 23.01 15.49
C ASN A 39 2.79 22.55 14.09
N ILE A 40 4.09 22.42 13.88
CA ILE A 40 4.69 21.96 12.63
C ILE A 40 5.45 20.67 12.91
N SER A 41 5.27 19.66 12.07
CA SER A 41 5.99 18.40 12.10
C SER A 41 6.59 18.14 10.74
N ILE A 42 7.89 17.83 10.67
CA ILE A 42 8.59 17.45 9.44
C ILE A 42 9.43 16.22 9.75
N GLY A 43 9.33 15.20 8.93
CA GLY A 43 10.08 13.97 9.10
C GLY A 43 10.56 13.39 7.79
N GLY A 44 11.64 12.63 7.89
CA GLY A 44 12.19 11.85 6.79
C GLY A 44 12.62 10.47 7.26
N ARG A 45 12.49 9.49 6.38
CA ARG A 45 12.95 8.12 6.57
C ARG A 45 13.65 7.66 5.31
N TYR A 46 14.77 7.00 5.47
CA TYR A 46 15.42 6.23 4.41
C TYR A 46 15.42 4.77 4.81
N GLU A 47 14.97 3.91 3.91
CA GLU A 47 15.00 2.47 4.11
C GLU A 47 15.75 1.81 2.97
N TYR A 48 16.67 0.92 3.33
CA TYR A 48 17.34 0.02 2.43
C TYR A 48 16.77 -1.39 2.62
N PHE A 49 16.26 -1.94 1.54
CA PHE A 49 15.64 -3.25 1.47
C PHE A 49 16.48 -4.15 0.56
N SER A 50 16.73 -5.39 0.98
CA SER A 50 17.34 -6.39 0.11
C SER A 50 16.71 -7.76 0.30
N LEU A 51 16.56 -8.46 -0.81
CA LEU A 51 16.18 -9.86 -0.89
C LEU A 51 17.28 -10.64 -1.57
N ASN A 52 17.64 -11.80 -1.03
CA ASN A 52 18.55 -12.75 -1.64
C ASN A 52 17.88 -14.12 -1.67
N SER A 53 17.93 -14.79 -2.82
CA SER A 53 17.40 -16.13 -3.02
C SER A 53 18.52 -17.05 -3.44
N GLU A 54 18.65 -18.23 -2.81
CA GLU A 54 19.54 -19.28 -3.30
C GLU A 54 18.98 -19.97 -4.55
N SER A 55 17.70 -19.79 -4.85
CA SER A 55 17.10 -20.25 -6.09
C SER A 55 17.51 -19.32 -7.23
N LYS A 56 18.26 -19.85 -8.18
CA LYS A 56 18.66 -19.11 -9.37
C LYS A 56 17.48 -18.98 -10.31
N HIS A 57 17.04 -17.78 -10.57
CA HIS A 57 16.03 -17.47 -11.58
C HIS A 57 16.74 -16.98 -12.84
N ILE A 58 16.56 -17.67 -13.94
CA ILE A 58 17.17 -17.29 -15.23
C ILE A 58 16.11 -16.52 -16.02
N ILE A 59 16.39 -15.25 -16.32
CA ILE A 59 15.53 -14.39 -17.13
C ILE A 59 16.41 -13.76 -18.20
N ASN A 60 16.00 -13.93 -19.45
CA ASN A 60 16.76 -13.45 -20.62
C ASN A 60 18.25 -13.89 -20.66
N GLY A 61 18.56 -15.06 -20.04
CA GLY A 61 19.92 -15.57 -19.94
C GLY A 61 20.71 -15.11 -18.70
N ASP A 62 20.20 -14.15 -17.95
CA ASP A 62 20.80 -13.66 -16.71
C ASP A 62 20.26 -14.37 -15.48
N THR A 63 21.12 -14.62 -14.51
CA THR A 63 20.73 -15.20 -13.22
C THR A 63 20.39 -14.09 -12.26
N ILE A 64 19.11 -14.02 -11.85
CA ILE A 64 18.63 -13.05 -10.86
C ILE A 64 18.35 -13.79 -9.55
N ASP A 65 19.18 -13.55 -8.56
CA ASP A 65 19.09 -14.12 -7.22
C ASP A 65 19.08 -13.04 -6.13
N HIS A 66 19.14 -11.77 -6.52
CA HIS A 66 19.26 -10.63 -5.63
C HIS A 66 18.39 -9.46 -6.10
N PHE A 67 17.70 -8.86 -5.15
CA PHE A 67 16.98 -7.61 -5.33
C PHE A 67 17.34 -6.65 -4.19
N ALA A 68 17.74 -5.43 -4.51
CA ALA A 68 18.06 -4.43 -3.49
C ALA A 68 17.66 -3.03 -3.97
N ILE A 69 17.04 -2.27 -3.07
CA ILE A 69 16.63 -0.90 -3.35
C ILE A 69 16.62 -0.06 -2.07
N GLY A 70 16.93 1.23 -2.22
CA GLY A 70 16.77 2.24 -1.18
C GLY A 70 15.66 3.21 -1.53
N SER A 71 14.82 3.55 -0.57
CA SER A 71 13.72 4.49 -0.77
C SER A 71 13.70 5.56 0.33
N PRO A 72 13.92 6.85 -0.03
CA PRO A 72 13.63 7.96 0.87
C PRO A 72 12.14 8.28 0.84
N VAL A 73 11.56 8.60 2.00
CA VAL A 73 10.21 9.13 2.13
C VAL A 73 10.18 10.28 3.10
N PHE A 74 9.35 11.26 2.82
CA PHE A 74 9.18 12.46 3.61
C PHE A 74 7.75 12.60 4.06
N ARG A 75 7.57 13.30 5.18
CA ARG A 75 6.25 13.68 5.70
C ARG A 75 6.30 15.07 6.29
N ALA A 76 5.20 15.79 6.18
CA ALA A 76 5.00 17.07 6.81
C ALA A 76 3.58 17.13 7.37
N GLY A 77 3.41 17.82 8.49
CA GLY A 77 2.13 18.04 9.13
C GLY A 77 2.05 19.42 9.75
N LEU A 78 0.89 20.00 9.70
CA LEU A 78 0.54 21.27 10.34
C LEU A 78 -0.72 21.07 11.16
N ASN A 79 -0.72 21.64 12.34
CA ASN A 79 -1.93 21.76 13.18
C ASN A 79 -1.99 23.16 13.75
N TYR A 80 -3.02 23.91 13.38
CA TYR A 80 -3.23 25.27 13.81
C TYR A 80 -4.51 25.39 14.64
N GLN A 81 -4.38 25.83 15.86
CA GLN A 81 -5.50 26.07 16.75
C GLN A 81 -6.07 27.49 16.51
N ILE A 82 -7.30 27.52 15.98
CA ILE A 82 -8.05 28.77 15.76
C ILE A 82 -8.97 28.99 16.96
N GLY A 83 -8.55 29.85 17.88
CA GLY A 83 -9.29 30.04 19.14
C GLY A 83 -9.24 28.80 20.03
N GLU A 84 -10.25 28.62 20.89
CA GLU A 84 -10.25 27.59 21.95
C GLU A 84 -10.74 26.20 21.48
N THR A 85 -11.53 26.14 20.41
CA THR A 85 -12.31 24.94 20.08
C THR A 85 -12.14 24.46 18.63
N THR A 86 -11.49 25.25 17.78
CA THR A 86 -11.35 24.97 16.35
C THR A 86 -9.90 24.67 16.02
N PHE A 87 -9.67 23.57 15.26
CA PHE A 87 -8.35 23.15 14.82
C PHE A 87 -8.37 22.92 13.31
N LEU A 88 -7.46 23.59 12.62
CA LEU A 88 -7.16 23.32 11.21
C LEU A 88 -5.94 22.40 11.15
N ARG A 89 -6.04 21.30 10.39
CA ARG A 89 -4.92 20.39 10.18
C ARG A 89 -4.65 20.20 8.69
N SER A 90 -3.39 20.00 8.38
CA SER A 90 -2.96 19.56 7.06
C SER A 90 -1.82 18.59 7.21
N SER A 91 -1.81 17.57 6.39
CA SER A 91 -0.72 16.60 6.33
C SER A 91 -0.40 16.22 4.89
N TRP A 92 0.85 15.89 4.68
CA TRP A 92 1.36 15.30 3.46
C TRP A 92 2.42 14.26 3.81
N GLY A 93 2.40 13.13 3.10
CA GLY A 93 3.38 12.09 3.31
C GLY A 93 3.53 11.19 2.10
N GLN A 94 4.74 10.68 1.93
CA GLN A 94 5.09 9.67 0.94
C GLN A 94 5.08 8.28 1.55
N GLY A 95 4.83 7.27 0.72
CA GLY A 95 4.89 5.86 1.09
C GLY A 95 5.42 5.01 -0.05
N TYR A 96 5.84 3.80 0.29
CA TYR A 96 6.27 2.78 -0.66
C TYR A 96 5.91 1.39 -0.16
N ARG A 97 5.82 0.44 -1.10
CA ARG A 97 5.74 -0.99 -0.82
C ARG A 97 6.76 -1.73 -1.68
N PHE A 98 7.71 -2.40 -1.05
CA PHE A 98 8.64 -3.28 -1.77
C PHE A 98 7.95 -4.58 -2.17
N PRO A 99 8.32 -5.15 -3.34
CA PRO A 99 7.85 -6.46 -3.74
C PRO A 99 8.18 -7.52 -2.68
N SER A 100 7.28 -8.45 -2.49
CA SER A 100 7.52 -9.62 -1.65
C SER A 100 8.38 -10.66 -2.39
N MET A 101 8.96 -11.59 -1.64
CA MET A 101 9.67 -12.75 -2.18
C MET A 101 8.78 -13.54 -3.16
N ALA A 102 7.48 -13.66 -2.83
CA ALA A 102 6.55 -14.40 -3.66
C ALA A 102 6.29 -13.69 -5.00
N GLU A 103 6.11 -12.39 -4.99
CA GLU A 103 5.87 -11.60 -6.20
C GLU A 103 7.08 -11.61 -7.14
N LEU A 104 8.31 -11.58 -6.58
CA LEU A 104 9.54 -11.58 -7.37
C LEU A 104 9.91 -12.96 -7.92
N PHE A 105 9.86 -14.01 -7.08
CA PHE A 105 10.58 -15.24 -7.34
C PHE A 105 9.72 -16.50 -7.37
N VAL A 106 8.42 -16.42 -7.04
CA VAL A 106 7.56 -17.61 -7.10
C VAL A 106 7.24 -17.94 -8.54
N SER A 107 7.60 -19.17 -8.94
CA SER A 107 7.17 -19.80 -10.18
C SER A 107 6.66 -21.18 -9.85
N THR A 108 5.41 -21.49 -10.22
CA THR A 108 4.79 -22.78 -9.93
C THR A 108 3.69 -23.10 -10.94
N ASN A 109 3.35 -24.37 -11.05
CA ASN A 109 2.18 -24.82 -11.81
C ASN A 109 1.10 -25.28 -10.83
N ALA A 110 -0.06 -24.67 -10.91
CA ALA A 110 -1.23 -25.00 -10.13
C ALA A 110 -2.30 -25.62 -11.05
N SER A 111 -2.37 -26.95 -11.09
CA SER A 111 -3.36 -27.69 -11.90
C SER A 111 -3.38 -27.31 -13.39
N GLY A 112 -2.22 -27.08 -13.97
CA GLY A 112 -2.06 -26.74 -15.40
C GLY A 112 -1.99 -25.24 -15.68
N ILE A 113 -2.26 -24.38 -14.69
CA ILE A 113 -2.10 -22.93 -14.82
C ILE A 113 -0.75 -22.53 -14.23
N GLU A 114 0.06 -21.87 -15.04
CA GLU A 114 1.38 -21.36 -14.61
C GLU A 114 1.26 -20.07 -13.79
N VAL A 115 2.11 -19.96 -12.78
CA VAL A 115 2.42 -18.72 -12.09
C VAL A 115 3.85 -18.34 -12.47
N TYR A 116 3.99 -17.20 -13.09
CA TYR A 116 5.28 -16.69 -13.57
C TYR A 116 5.90 -15.75 -12.53
N SER A 117 7.19 -15.92 -12.28
CA SER A 117 7.97 -14.98 -11.47
C SER A 117 8.21 -13.66 -12.22
N ASN A 118 8.39 -12.57 -11.47
CA ASN A 118 8.76 -11.28 -12.05
C ASN A 118 9.81 -10.54 -11.19
N PRO A 119 11.09 -10.83 -11.38
CA PRO A 119 12.16 -10.14 -10.68
C PRO A 119 12.39 -8.68 -11.12
N GLU A 120 11.74 -8.22 -12.18
CA GLU A 120 11.82 -6.84 -12.68
C GLU A 120 10.79 -5.90 -12.00
N LEU A 121 9.99 -6.42 -11.06
CA LEU A 121 9.02 -5.62 -10.32
C LEU A 121 9.68 -4.42 -9.64
N LYS A 122 9.07 -3.27 -9.84
CA LYS A 122 9.42 -2.02 -9.16
C LYS A 122 8.64 -1.90 -7.86
N PRO A 123 9.16 -1.22 -6.85
CA PRO A 123 8.37 -0.85 -5.67
C PRO A 123 7.20 0.03 -6.05
N GLU A 124 6.06 -0.23 -5.45
CA GLU A 124 4.97 0.75 -5.45
C GLU A 124 5.40 1.98 -4.67
N THR A 125 5.08 3.14 -5.19
CA THR A 125 5.30 4.41 -4.52
C THR A 125 4.01 5.21 -4.50
N GLY A 126 3.90 6.11 -3.54
CA GLY A 126 2.73 6.97 -3.48
C GLY A 126 2.92 8.12 -2.51
N TRP A 127 1.94 9.00 -2.52
CA TRP A 127 1.81 10.08 -1.56
C TRP A 127 0.34 10.28 -1.18
N SER A 128 0.13 10.81 -0.01
CA SER A 128 -1.18 11.28 0.45
C SER A 128 -1.08 12.69 0.97
N ALA A 129 -2.12 13.48 0.71
CA ALA A 129 -2.31 14.81 1.26
C ALA A 129 -3.71 14.92 1.86
N GLU A 130 -3.81 15.57 2.98
CA GLU A 130 -5.07 15.81 3.69
C GLU A 130 -5.12 17.23 4.22
N ILE A 131 -6.29 17.83 4.17
CA ILE A 131 -6.64 19.06 4.88
C ILE A 131 -7.95 18.84 5.61
N GLY A 132 -8.02 19.23 6.89
CA GLY A 132 -9.21 19.02 7.68
C GLY A 132 -9.41 20.10 8.73
N ILE A 133 -10.65 20.22 9.18
CA ILE A 133 -11.06 21.10 10.27
C ILE A 133 -11.79 20.28 11.33
N LYS A 134 -11.35 20.43 12.57
CA LYS A 134 -11.98 19.82 13.72
C LYS A 134 -12.57 20.90 14.61
N GLN A 135 -13.85 20.77 14.91
CA GLN A 135 -14.57 21.66 15.80
C GLN A 135 -14.99 20.91 17.06
N ASN A 136 -14.48 21.32 18.21
CA ASN A 136 -14.99 20.85 19.48
C ASN A 136 -16.27 21.59 19.83
N ILE A 137 -17.25 20.87 20.35
CA ILE A 137 -18.59 21.37 20.64
C ILE A 137 -18.92 21.03 22.11
N LYS A 138 -19.42 22.04 22.84
CA LYS A 138 -19.94 21.85 24.18
C LYS A 138 -21.34 22.46 24.26
N ILE A 139 -22.33 21.61 24.46
CA ILE A 139 -23.74 22.03 24.57
C ILE A 139 -24.29 21.46 25.88
N ARG A 140 -24.51 22.32 26.88
CA ARG A 140 -24.97 21.91 28.21
C ARG A 140 -24.10 20.79 28.79
N ASN A 141 -24.67 19.59 28.93
CA ASN A 141 -24.03 18.41 29.52
C ASN A 141 -23.40 17.48 28.46
N TRP A 142 -23.33 17.93 27.18
CA TRP A 142 -22.74 17.20 26.07
C TRP A 142 -21.46 17.87 25.63
N ASN A 143 -20.41 17.02 25.49
CA ASN A 143 -19.14 17.41 24.88
C ASN A 143 -18.90 16.49 23.66
N GLY A 144 -18.47 17.07 22.60
CA GLY A 144 -18.19 16.28 21.38
C GLY A 144 -17.28 17.02 20.43
N SER A 145 -17.08 16.43 19.26
CA SER A 145 -16.39 17.08 18.16
C SER A 145 -16.96 16.63 16.82
N ILE A 146 -16.88 17.49 15.84
CA ILE A 146 -17.07 17.22 14.41
C ILE A 146 -15.74 17.44 13.74
N ASP A 147 -15.37 16.53 12.84
CA ASP A 147 -14.15 16.57 12.06
C ASP A 147 -14.51 16.35 10.59
N ILE A 148 -14.09 17.26 9.72
CA ILE A 148 -14.29 17.19 8.27
C ILE A 148 -12.92 17.29 7.62
N ALA A 149 -12.61 16.36 6.73
CA ALA A 149 -11.37 16.35 5.99
C ALA A 149 -11.60 16.06 4.51
N ALA A 150 -10.77 16.67 3.67
CA ALA A 150 -10.60 16.32 2.27
C ALA A 150 -9.22 15.69 2.09
N PHE A 151 -9.14 14.63 1.32
CA PHE A 151 -7.88 13.95 1.06
C PHE A 151 -7.70 13.64 -0.43
N ASN A 152 -6.43 13.52 -0.81
CA ASN A 152 -6.01 13.04 -2.13
C ASN A 152 -4.81 12.11 -1.95
N MET A 153 -4.87 10.94 -2.58
CA MET A 153 -3.79 9.95 -2.58
C MET A 153 -3.47 9.60 -4.03
N ARG A 154 -2.19 9.37 -4.29
CA ARG A 154 -1.74 8.85 -5.59
C ARG A 154 -0.78 7.69 -5.35
N TYR A 155 -1.02 6.61 -6.09
CA TYR A 155 -0.19 5.42 -6.15
C TYR A 155 0.37 5.29 -7.56
N ASN A 156 1.65 4.96 -7.67
CA ASN A 156 2.32 4.68 -8.93
C ASN A 156 2.95 3.28 -8.85
N ASP A 157 3.11 2.64 -10.00
CA ASP A 157 3.70 1.30 -10.13
C ASP A 157 2.99 0.26 -9.23
N MET A 158 1.66 0.32 -9.11
CA MET A 158 0.89 -0.63 -8.30
C MET A 158 1.16 -2.05 -8.78
N MET A 159 1.41 -2.97 -7.85
CA MET A 159 1.63 -4.37 -8.17
C MET A 159 0.33 -5.14 -8.11
N GLU A 160 -0.06 -5.73 -9.23
CA GLU A 160 -1.21 -6.62 -9.33
C GLU A 160 -0.82 -8.01 -9.82
N PHE A 161 -1.55 -9.00 -9.33
CA PHE A 161 -1.44 -10.39 -9.76
C PHE A 161 -2.48 -10.64 -10.83
N THR A 162 -2.06 -10.55 -12.10
CA THR A 162 -2.95 -10.56 -13.26
C THR A 162 -2.82 -11.85 -14.06
N PHE A 163 -3.91 -12.24 -14.73
CA PHE A 163 -3.93 -13.33 -15.69
C PHE A 163 -3.68 -12.77 -17.09
N GLY A 164 -2.75 -13.39 -17.82
CA GLY A 164 -2.38 -12.96 -19.17
C GLY A 164 -1.51 -14.00 -19.88
N GLN A 165 -1.02 -13.64 -21.04
CA GLN A 165 -0.06 -14.45 -21.80
C GLN A 165 1.37 -13.99 -21.45
N TRP A 166 2.00 -14.72 -20.53
CA TRP A 166 3.31 -14.36 -19.97
C TRP A 166 4.43 -15.28 -20.42
N GLY A 167 4.08 -16.41 -21.01
CA GLY A 167 5.01 -17.42 -21.54
C GLY A 167 4.93 -17.54 -23.06
N ASP A 168 5.88 -18.31 -23.62
CA ASP A 168 5.90 -18.59 -25.04
C ASP A 168 4.69 -19.46 -25.45
N PRO A 169 3.81 -18.96 -26.34
CA PRO A 169 2.63 -19.69 -26.78
C PRO A 169 2.92 -20.98 -27.53
N GLN A 170 4.13 -21.15 -28.06
CA GLN A 170 4.50 -22.33 -28.86
C GLN A 170 5.08 -23.48 -28.02
N THR A 171 5.69 -23.16 -26.87
CA THR A 171 6.42 -24.14 -26.06
C THR A 171 5.80 -24.38 -24.69
N MET A 172 4.94 -23.47 -24.19
CA MET A 172 4.37 -23.53 -22.86
C MET A 172 2.94 -24.10 -22.85
N PRO A 173 2.53 -24.78 -21.76
CA PRO A 173 1.13 -25.20 -21.56
C PRO A 173 0.17 -24.03 -21.68
N LEU A 174 -1.05 -24.29 -22.11
CA LEU A 174 -2.12 -23.28 -22.29
C LEU A 174 -1.66 -22.04 -23.07
N TYR A 175 -0.80 -22.24 -24.07
CA TYR A 175 -0.27 -21.14 -24.91
C TYR A 175 0.46 -20.06 -24.12
N GLY A 176 1.10 -20.41 -22.99
CA GLY A 176 1.78 -19.47 -22.14
C GLY A 176 0.86 -18.59 -21.26
N LEU A 177 -0.44 -18.93 -21.20
CA LEU A 177 -1.37 -18.24 -20.31
C LEU A 177 -1.11 -18.62 -18.83
N GLY A 178 -1.23 -17.66 -17.96
CA GLY A 178 -1.03 -17.86 -16.54
C GLY A 178 -1.15 -16.59 -15.74
N PHE A 179 -0.69 -16.63 -14.50
CA PHE A 179 -0.68 -15.48 -13.59
C PHE A 179 0.74 -14.94 -13.43
N LYS A 180 0.86 -13.64 -13.34
CA LYS A 180 2.11 -12.93 -13.06
C LYS A 180 1.82 -11.67 -12.24
N SER A 181 2.70 -11.34 -11.30
CA SER A 181 2.68 -10.01 -10.65
C SER A 181 3.34 -9.00 -11.58
N VAL A 182 2.66 -7.92 -11.89
CA VAL A 182 3.14 -6.84 -12.76
C VAL A 182 2.88 -5.48 -12.11
N ASN A 183 3.69 -4.49 -12.45
CA ASN A 183 3.37 -3.12 -12.08
C ASN A 183 2.35 -2.57 -13.08
N ILE A 184 1.18 -2.21 -12.59
CA ILE A 184 0.14 -1.58 -13.38
C ILE A 184 0.08 -0.11 -13.04
N GLY A 185 0.10 0.75 -14.01
CA GLY A 185 -0.16 2.17 -14.03
C GLY A 185 -0.20 2.94 -12.70
N ALA A 186 -0.93 4.03 -12.71
CA ALA A 186 -1.11 4.89 -11.54
C ALA A 186 -2.60 5.01 -11.18
N THR A 187 -2.89 5.09 -9.89
CA THR A 187 -4.24 5.30 -9.37
C THR A 187 -4.26 6.52 -8.46
N GLN A 188 -5.29 7.34 -8.62
CA GLN A 188 -5.56 8.48 -7.76
C GLN A 188 -6.87 8.26 -7.01
N ILE A 189 -6.89 8.55 -5.71
CA ILE A 189 -8.08 8.46 -4.87
C ILE A 189 -8.28 9.80 -4.19
N SER A 190 -9.38 10.47 -4.50
CA SER A 190 -9.78 11.70 -3.84
C SER A 190 -11.03 11.44 -3.00
N GLY A 191 -11.17 12.10 -1.87
CA GLY A 191 -12.35 11.89 -1.03
C GLY A 191 -12.56 12.93 0.04
N LEU A 192 -13.67 12.71 0.75
CA LEU A 192 -14.10 13.51 1.89
C LEU A 192 -14.41 12.56 3.05
N GLU A 193 -14.00 12.95 4.24
CA GLU A 193 -14.32 12.27 5.49
C GLU A 193 -15.06 13.20 6.41
N LEU A 194 -16.11 12.67 7.01
CA LEU A 194 -16.85 13.31 8.10
C LEU A 194 -16.84 12.35 9.29
N SER A 195 -16.38 12.80 10.42
CA SER A 195 -16.53 12.06 11.67
C SER A 195 -17.09 12.95 12.77
N PHE A 196 -17.86 12.33 13.65
CA PHE A 196 -18.38 13.00 14.83
C PHE A 196 -18.36 12.06 16.03
N ASN A 197 -18.12 12.64 17.18
CA ASN A 197 -18.26 11.97 18.46
C ASN A 197 -18.92 12.91 19.46
N GLY A 198 -19.57 12.32 20.44
CA GLY A 198 -20.20 13.09 21.49
C GLY A 198 -20.51 12.22 22.71
N GLN A 199 -20.35 12.77 23.87
CA GLN A 199 -20.72 12.14 25.13
C GLN A 199 -21.44 13.10 26.05
N GLY A 200 -22.41 12.60 26.78
CA GLY A 200 -23.16 13.44 27.68
C GLY A 200 -24.12 12.67 28.56
N LYS A 201 -24.83 13.40 29.40
CA LYS A 201 -25.90 12.85 30.23
C LYS A 201 -27.25 13.09 29.57
N ILE A 202 -28.00 12.02 29.35
CA ILE A 202 -29.42 12.11 28.94
C ILE A 202 -30.29 12.42 30.15
N THR A 203 -29.99 11.75 31.26
CA THR A 203 -30.60 11.99 32.57
C THR A 203 -29.49 12.00 33.63
N PRO A 204 -29.77 12.37 34.90
CA PRO A 204 -28.76 12.29 35.96
C PRO A 204 -28.08 10.92 36.09
N ASN A 205 -28.82 9.86 35.79
CA ASN A 205 -28.37 8.47 35.94
C ASN A 205 -27.97 7.78 34.62
N ILE A 206 -28.22 8.38 33.45
CA ILE A 206 -27.95 7.80 32.14
C ILE A 206 -26.94 8.66 31.39
N LYS A 207 -25.78 8.05 31.06
CA LYS A 207 -24.79 8.63 30.16
C LYS A 207 -24.93 7.98 28.80
N ALA A 208 -24.71 8.74 27.74
CA ALA A 208 -24.62 8.25 26.37
C ALA A 208 -23.31 8.67 25.72
N ASN A 209 -22.84 7.84 24.82
CA ASN A 209 -21.71 8.10 23.93
C ASN A 209 -22.17 7.81 22.50
N ILE A 210 -21.94 8.73 21.58
CA ILE A 210 -22.32 8.63 20.18
C ILE A 210 -21.04 8.79 19.36
N ILE A 211 -20.82 7.87 18.42
CA ILE A 211 -19.71 7.92 17.46
C ILE A 211 -20.30 7.59 16.10
N GLY A 212 -19.92 8.35 15.09
CA GLY A 212 -20.32 8.08 13.72
C GLY A 212 -19.32 8.70 12.72
N GLY A 213 -19.37 8.21 11.49
CA GLY A 213 -18.54 8.70 10.41
C GLY A 213 -19.10 8.32 9.06
N TYR A 214 -18.68 9.08 8.06
CA TYR A 214 -18.98 8.85 6.66
C TYR A 214 -17.75 9.19 5.82
N THR A 215 -17.40 8.30 4.89
CA THR A 215 -16.30 8.52 3.96
C THR A 215 -16.83 8.37 2.53
N TYR A 216 -16.56 9.37 1.71
CA TYR A 216 -16.77 9.33 0.26
C TYR A 216 -15.42 9.23 -0.43
N MET A 217 -15.27 8.27 -1.35
CA MET A 217 -14.05 8.06 -2.13
C MET A 217 -14.37 7.97 -3.61
N ASN A 218 -13.51 8.59 -4.42
CA ASN A 218 -13.56 8.52 -5.88
C ASN A 218 -12.21 8.02 -6.42
N PRO A 219 -12.03 6.71 -6.61
CA PRO A 219 -10.84 6.15 -7.23
C PRO A 219 -10.86 6.32 -8.75
N ILE A 220 -9.73 6.70 -9.33
CA ILE A 220 -9.55 6.89 -10.77
C ILE A 220 -8.24 6.21 -11.17
N ALA A 221 -8.29 5.28 -12.13
CA ALA A 221 -7.10 4.78 -12.81
C ALA A 221 -6.58 5.87 -13.77
N LEU A 222 -5.29 6.21 -13.66
CA LEU A 222 -4.70 7.26 -14.47
C LEU A 222 -4.19 6.73 -15.82
N ASN A 223 -3.79 5.45 -15.88
CA ASN A 223 -3.29 4.78 -17.07
C ASN A 223 -4.09 3.48 -17.33
N PRO A 224 -5.37 3.55 -17.65
CA PRO A 224 -6.21 2.36 -17.78
C PRO A 224 -5.80 1.44 -18.94
N ASP A 225 -5.12 1.99 -19.95
CA ASP A 225 -4.75 1.24 -21.17
C ASP A 225 -3.42 0.45 -21.02
N GLU A 226 -2.57 0.77 -20.05
CA GLU A 226 -1.30 0.06 -19.84
C GLU A 226 -1.50 -1.42 -19.45
N VAL A 227 -2.57 -1.73 -18.75
CA VAL A 227 -2.88 -3.11 -18.32
C VAL A 227 -3.22 -4.01 -19.50
N TYR A 228 -3.81 -3.47 -20.55
CA TYR A 228 -4.23 -4.24 -21.74
C TYR A 228 -3.08 -4.53 -22.71
N THR A 229 -2.18 -3.59 -22.91
CA THR A 229 -1.03 -3.74 -23.81
C THR A 229 0.00 -4.73 -23.28
N GLU A 230 0.26 -4.78 -21.97
CA GLU A 230 1.19 -5.77 -21.39
C GLU A 230 0.60 -7.19 -21.30
N SER A 231 -0.73 -7.31 -21.16
CA SER A 231 -1.39 -8.62 -20.98
C SER A 231 -1.74 -9.34 -22.29
N ILE A 232 -1.79 -8.64 -23.43
CA ILE A 232 -2.22 -9.23 -24.71
C ILE A 232 -1.03 -9.36 -25.68
N GLY A 233 0.10 -8.69 -25.40
CA GLY A 233 1.26 -8.60 -26.31
C GLY A 233 0.86 -7.93 -27.63
N GLU A 234 1.53 -6.87 -28.04
CA GLU A 234 1.47 -6.45 -29.44
C GLU A 234 2.20 -7.47 -30.34
#